data_15841de2ed581c16f3b30ce0f7d934cb
#
_entry.id   15841de2ed581c16f3b30ce0f7d934cb
#
_cell.length_a   1.000
_cell.length_b   1.000
_cell.length_c   1.000
_cell.angle_alpha   90.00
_cell.angle_beta   90.00
_cell.angle_gamma   90.00
#
_symmetry.space_group_name_H-M   'P 1'
#
loop_
_entity.id
_entity.type
_entity.pdbx_description
1 polymer ?
#
loop_
_entity_poly.entity_id
_entity_poly.type
_entity_poly.pdbx_seq_one_letter_code
_entity_poly.pdbx_strand_id
1 'polypeptide(L)'
;MLTPFDPTTALAALIAGNQRHVDRRSAGQAATVSTRVPPAFSRPFVVAVELERLRDPLTDLFDVSAEQIHSFVLSPGSGDMRSGRFEVMVASEDDLVRLMDGSVEALGFSLVVIMGRLKASTADLSVALAGAEARCFEISRLLLSRGAALPGFIETGRVRMVGAVADERDGRVHWLGEHPEQKALLRARK
;
A
#
# COMPACT_ATOMS: atom_id res chain seq x y z
N MET A 1 16.07 11.60 17.93
CA MET A 1 15.46 11.70 16.59
C MET A 1 15.50 10.29 16.02
N LEU A 2 14.35 9.59 15.89
CA LEU A 2 14.32 8.24 15.35
C LEU A 2 14.62 8.34 13.85
N THR A 3 15.60 7.57 13.37
CA THR A 3 15.94 7.48 11.96
C THR A 3 14.73 6.95 11.21
N PRO A 4 14.20 7.62 10.19
CA PRO A 4 13.11 7.08 9.39
C PRO A 4 13.57 5.75 8.78
N PHE A 5 12.65 4.79 8.72
CA PHE A 5 12.93 3.49 8.11
C PHE A 5 13.30 3.74 6.64
N ASP A 6 14.39 3.16 6.17
CA ASP A 6 14.79 3.28 4.78
C ASP A 6 13.69 2.68 3.86
N PRO A 7 13.19 3.41 2.84
CA PRO A 7 12.11 2.95 1.97
C PRO A 7 12.40 1.62 1.27
N THR A 8 13.67 1.36 0.94
CA THR A 8 14.09 0.11 0.29
C THR A 8 13.99 -1.07 1.27
N THR A 9 14.42 -0.85 2.50
CA THR A 9 14.30 -1.84 3.58
C THR A 9 12.83 -2.11 3.92
N ALA A 10 11.98 -1.08 3.93
CA ALA A 10 10.54 -1.22 4.12
C ALA A 10 9.91 -2.11 3.05
N LEU A 11 10.22 -1.87 1.78
CA LEU A 11 9.72 -2.68 0.67
C LEU A 11 10.22 -4.13 0.74
N ALA A 12 11.50 -4.32 1.03
CA ALA A 12 12.09 -5.66 1.20
C ALA A 12 11.40 -6.45 2.33
N ALA A 13 11.05 -5.79 3.44
CA ALA A 13 10.33 -6.42 4.54
C ALA A 13 8.93 -6.90 4.12
N LEU A 14 8.18 -6.11 3.33
CA LEU A 14 6.87 -6.53 2.81
C LEU A 14 6.99 -7.68 1.81
N ILE A 15 7.97 -7.64 0.92
CA ILE A 15 8.22 -8.72 -0.05
C ILE A 15 8.51 -10.03 0.71
N ALA A 16 9.40 -10.01 1.69
CA ALA A 16 9.72 -11.17 2.50
C ALA A 16 8.51 -11.66 3.33
N GLY A 17 7.71 -10.72 3.86
CA GLY A 17 6.48 -11.03 4.58
C GLY A 17 5.45 -11.73 3.70
N ASN A 18 5.23 -11.24 2.49
CA ASN A 18 4.32 -11.87 1.54
C ASN A 18 4.80 -13.27 1.13
N GLN A 19 6.10 -13.49 0.94
CA GLN A 19 6.61 -14.82 0.66
C GLN A 19 6.29 -15.79 1.80
N ARG A 20 6.47 -15.38 3.06
CA ARG A 20 6.10 -16.22 4.22
C ARG A 20 4.59 -16.50 4.27
N HIS A 21 3.74 -15.52 3.90
CA HIS A 21 2.30 -15.71 3.81
C HIS A 21 1.94 -16.78 2.76
N VAL A 22 2.49 -16.68 1.56
CA VAL A 22 2.28 -17.65 0.47
C VAL A 22 2.75 -19.06 0.87
N ASP A 23 3.93 -19.16 1.52
CA ASP A 23 4.47 -20.45 1.96
C ASP A 23 3.57 -21.11 3.02
N ARG A 24 3.07 -20.34 4.01
CA ARG A 24 2.12 -20.82 5.02
C ARG A 24 0.80 -21.29 4.39
N ARG A 25 0.26 -20.49 3.48
CA ARG A 25 -0.99 -20.81 2.78
C ARG A 25 -0.86 -22.09 1.96
N SER A 26 0.24 -22.26 1.24
CA SER A 26 0.55 -23.46 0.47
C SER A 26 0.71 -24.71 1.36
N ALA A 27 1.20 -24.53 2.58
CA ALA A 27 1.33 -25.61 3.57
C ALA A 27 0.01 -25.91 4.33
N GLY A 28 -1.10 -25.20 4.02
CA GLY A 28 -2.38 -25.36 4.73
C GLY A 28 -2.35 -24.87 6.18
N GLN A 29 -1.37 -24.05 6.55
CA GLN A 29 -1.22 -23.52 7.89
C GLN A 29 -2.10 -22.27 8.08
N ALA A 30 -2.77 -22.18 9.23
CA ALA A 30 -3.51 -20.98 9.61
C ALA A 30 -2.58 -19.78 9.77
N ALA A 31 -3.08 -18.58 9.46
CA ALA A 31 -2.35 -17.35 9.70
C ALA A 31 -1.99 -17.23 11.19
N THR A 32 -0.74 -17.38 11.53
CA THR A 32 -0.22 -17.06 12.86
C THR A 32 0.38 -15.66 12.75
N VAL A 33 -0.17 -14.71 13.50
CA VAL A 33 0.41 -13.36 13.60
C VAL A 33 1.86 -13.52 14.02
N SER A 34 2.78 -13.21 13.10
CA SER A 34 4.21 -13.29 13.41
C SER A 34 4.57 -12.19 14.39
N THR A 35 4.90 -12.57 15.61
CA THR A 35 5.46 -11.66 16.63
C THR A 35 6.92 -11.29 16.34
N ARG A 36 7.42 -11.61 15.14
CA ARG A 36 8.85 -11.55 14.80
C ARG A 36 9.37 -10.22 14.25
N VAL A 37 8.54 -9.20 14.09
CA VAL A 37 9.08 -7.89 13.76
C VAL A 37 9.51 -7.19 15.04
N PRO A 38 10.74 -6.67 15.12
CA PRO A 38 11.26 -6.08 16.34
C PRO A 38 10.32 -5.00 16.89
N PRO A 39 10.13 -4.90 18.23
CA PRO A 39 9.27 -3.90 18.87
C PRO A 39 9.76 -2.44 18.70
N ALA A 40 10.76 -2.19 17.85
CA ALA A 40 11.36 -0.89 17.62
C ALA A 40 10.44 0.11 16.90
N PHE A 41 9.26 -0.30 16.41
CA PHE A 41 8.40 0.56 15.61
C PHE A 41 7.07 0.82 16.29
N SER A 42 7.00 1.91 17.03
CA SER A 42 5.76 2.46 17.59
C SER A 42 4.94 3.29 16.57
N ARG A 43 5.32 3.29 15.30
CA ARG A 43 4.66 4.05 14.22
C ARG A 43 4.60 3.21 12.95
N PRO A 44 3.55 3.39 12.12
CA PRO A 44 3.48 2.73 10.83
C PRO A 44 4.67 3.19 9.96
N PHE A 45 5.34 2.23 9.32
CA PHE A 45 6.38 2.52 8.34
C PHE A 45 5.84 2.41 6.90
N VAL A 46 4.63 1.87 6.76
CA VAL A 46 3.94 1.69 5.49
C VAL A 46 2.54 2.30 5.56
N VAL A 47 2.17 3.00 4.50
CA VAL A 47 0.78 3.33 4.19
C VAL A 47 0.36 2.54 2.95
N ALA A 48 -0.68 1.74 3.07
CA ALA A 48 -1.29 1.05 1.94
C ALA A 48 -2.55 1.79 1.49
N VAL A 49 -2.73 1.92 0.17
CA VAL A 49 -3.98 2.40 -0.44
C VAL A 49 -4.62 1.22 -1.14
N GLU A 50 -5.66 0.64 -0.54
CA GLU A 50 -6.44 -0.43 -1.14
C GLU A 50 -7.48 0.18 -2.10
N LEU A 51 -7.36 -0.13 -3.39
CA LEU A 51 -8.29 0.35 -4.41
C LEU A 51 -9.67 -0.31 -4.29
N GLU A 52 -9.69 -1.49 -3.75
CA GLU A 52 -10.85 -2.24 -3.28
C GLU A 52 -10.40 -3.03 -2.05
N ARG A 53 -11.32 -3.28 -1.11
CA ARG A 53 -10.98 -4.07 0.08
C ARG A 53 -10.46 -5.45 -0.31
N LEU A 54 -9.30 -5.80 0.18
CA LEU A 54 -8.70 -7.12 -0.01
C LEU A 54 -9.43 -8.18 0.81
N ARG A 55 -9.39 -9.42 0.37
CA ARG A 55 -9.94 -10.57 1.10
C ARG A 55 -9.13 -10.87 2.35
N ASP A 56 -7.81 -10.94 2.20
CA ASP A 56 -6.89 -11.19 3.30
C ASP A 56 -6.45 -9.85 3.91
N PRO A 57 -6.46 -9.70 5.25
CA PRO A 57 -5.96 -8.49 5.89
C PRO A 57 -4.51 -8.20 5.49
N LEU A 58 -4.14 -6.93 5.34
CA LEU A 58 -2.77 -6.52 5.00
C LEU A 58 -1.74 -7.03 6.01
N THR A 59 -2.12 -7.13 7.29
CA THR A 59 -1.28 -7.70 8.34
C THR A 59 -0.90 -9.15 8.08
N ASP A 60 -1.84 -9.94 7.59
CA ASP A 60 -1.62 -11.34 7.26
C ASP A 60 -0.86 -11.46 5.92
N LEU A 61 -1.27 -10.66 4.93
CA LEU A 61 -0.70 -10.65 3.58
C LEU A 61 0.80 -10.31 3.59
N PHE A 62 1.21 -9.39 4.48
CA PHE A 62 2.60 -8.93 4.61
C PHE A 62 3.32 -9.44 5.85
N ASP A 63 2.66 -10.26 6.68
CA ASP A 63 3.22 -10.80 7.92
C ASP A 63 3.82 -9.70 8.81
N VAL A 64 3.04 -8.62 9.00
CA VAL A 64 3.39 -7.44 9.80
C VAL A 64 2.34 -7.19 10.90
N SER A 65 2.73 -6.47 11.95
CA SER A 65 1.76 -6.07 12.98
C SER A 65 0.88 -4.90 12.52
N ALA A 66 -0.30 -4.77 13.12
CA ALA A 66 -1.24 -3.70 12.79
C ALA A 66 -0.67 -2.28 13.03
N GLU A 67 0.29 -2.14 13.95
CA GLU A 67 0.93 -0.85 14.25
C GLU A 67 1.94 -0.43 13.18
N GLN A 68 2.35 -1.36 12.31
CA GLN A 68 3.37 -1.14 11.29
C GLN A 68 2.79 -0.70 9.94
N ILE A 69 1.50 -0.94 9.71
CA ILE A 69 0.81 -0.62 8.47
C ILE A 69 -0.45 0.21 8.75
N HIS A 70 -0.62 1.28 8.03
CA HIS A 70 -1.85 2.07 8.01
C HIS A 70 -2.50 1.92 6.64
N SER A 71 -3.81 1.77 6.56
CA SER A 71 -4.48 1.61 5.27
C SER A 71 -5.58 2.63 5.02
N PHE A 72 -5.66 3.06 3.78
CA PHE A 72 -6.79 3.78 3.19
C PHE A 72 -7.50 2.87 2.21
N VAL A 73 -8.78 2.60 2.44
CA VAL A 73 -9.60 1.77 1.55
C VAL A 73 -10.51 2.67 0.72
N LEU A 74 -10.29 2.73 -0.59
CA LEU A 74 -11.19 3.44 -1.51
C LEU A 74 -12.53 2.71 -1.60
N SER A 75 -13.61 3.38 -1.20
CA SER A 75 -14.97 2.85 -1.25
C SER A 75 -15.90 3.90 -1.84
N PRO A 76 -15.90 4.08 -3.16
CA PRO A 76 -16.74 5.08 -3.82
C PRO A 76 -18.22 4.87 -3.50
N GLY A 77 -18.89 5.92 -3.02
CA GLY A 77 -20.32 5.89 -2.71
C GLY A 77 -20.70 5.44 -1.31
N SER A 78 -19.77 5.04 -0.47
CA SER A 78 -20.04 4.87 0.96
C SER A 78 -19.86 6.24 1.64
N GLY A 79 -20.96 6.87 2.07
CA GLY A 79 -20.92 8.13 2.82
C GLY A 79 -20.34 8.03 4.23
N ASP A 80 -19.85 6.86 4.63
CA ASP A 80 -19.34 6.57 5.95
C ASP A 80 -17.80 6.44 5.91
N MET A 81 -17.13 7.48 6.39
CA MET A 81 -15.73 7.35 6.82
C MET A 81 -15.69 6.54 8.12
N ARG A 82 -15.64 5.21 8.02
CA ARG A 82 -15.40 4.36 9.18
C ARG A 82 -13.90 4.30 9.44
N SER A 83 -13.48 4.91 10.52
CA SER A 83 -12.10 4.85 10.99
C SER A 83 -11.95 3.70 11.97
N GLY A 84 -11.24 2.64 11.56
CA GLY A 84 -10.59 1.73 12.51
C GLY A 84 -9.27 2.37 12.99
N ARG A 85 -8.66 1.79 14.02
CA ARG A 85 -7.41 2.35 14.60
C ARG A 85 -6.27 2.51 13.56
N PHE A 86 -6.26 1.68 12.51
CA PHE A 86 -5.22 1.64 11.47
C PHE A 86 -5.78 1.55 10.04
N GLU A 87 -7.10 1.64 9.89
CA GLU A 87 -7.79 1.56 8.61
C GLU A 87 -8.79 2.72 8.49
N VAL A 88 -8.75 3.43 7.38
CA VAL A 88 -9.66 4.55 7.07
C VAL A 88 -10.36 4.28 5.74
N MET A 89 -11.70 4.25 5.77
CA MET A 89 -12.51 4.22 4.54
C MET A 89 -12.52 5.60 3.91
N VAL A 90 -12.25 5.67 2.61
CA VAL A 90 -12.12 6.91 1.85
C VAL A 90 -13.19 6.95 0.76
N ALA A 91 -14.06 7.95 0.80
CA ALA A 91 -15.22 8.05 -0.08
C ALA A 91 -14.89 8.56 -1.49
N SER A 92 -13.80 9.31 -1.65
CA SER A 92 -13.40 9.89 -2.93
C SER A 92 -11.88 9.97 -3.10
N GLU A 93 -11.45 10.13 -4.35
CA GLU A 93 -10.04 10.35 -4.67
C GLU A 93 -9.52 11.68 -4.10
N ASP A 94 -10.37 12.71 -4.01
CA ASP A 94 -10.00 14.01 -3.41
C ASP A 94 -9.76 13.87 -1.91
N ASP A 95 -10.55 13.05 -1.22
CA ASP A 95 -10.35 12.73 0.18
C ASP A 95 -9.05 11.95 0.37
N LEU A 96 -8.76 11.01 -0.53
CA LEU A 96 -7.50 10.25 -0.49
C LEU A 96 -6.28 11.19 -0.58
N VAL A 97 -6.29 12.14 -1.52
CA VAL A 97 -5.19 13.12 -1.67
C VAL A 97 -4.98 13.91 -0.38
N ARG A 98 -6.06 14.45 0.19
CA ARG A 98 -5.99 15.24 1.43
C ARG A 98 -5.50 14.42 2.63
N LEU A 99 -6.01 13.20 2.79
CA LEU A 99 -5.63 12.30 3.87
C LEU A 99 -4.18 11.83 3.73
N MET A 100 -3.73 11.55 2.51
CA MET A 100 -2.35 11.14 2.25
C MET A 100 -1.37 12.25 2.62
N ASP A 101 -1.63 13.50 2.20
CA ASP A 101 -0.79 14.64 2.53
C ASP A 101 -0.70 14.88 4.06
N GLY A 102 -1.84 14.84 4.75
CA GLY A 102 -1.84 14.96 6.21
C GLY A 102 -1.12 13.81 6.90
N SER A 103 -1.24 12.61 6.36
CA SER A 103 -0.61 11.41 6.94
C SER A 103 0.91 11.39 6.76
N VAL A 104 1.45 11.84 5.62
CA VAL A 104 2.89 11.84 5.39
C VAL A 104 3.63 12.74 6.39
N GLU A 105 3.02 13.84 6.78
CA GLU A 105 3.57 14.75 7.79
C GLU A 105 3.41 14.21 9.21
N ALA A 106 2.24 13.66 9.53
CA ALA A 106 1.89 13.24 10.89
C ALA A 106 2.50 11.88 11.28
N LEU A 107 2.50 10.90 10.37
CA LEU A 107 2.91 9.53 10.68
C LEU A 107 4.39 9.27 10.39
N GLY A 108 5.00 9.98 9.44
CA GLY A 108 6.42 9.84 9.12
C GLY A 108 6.76 8.48 8.51
N PHE A 109 5.84 7.87 7.77
CA PHE A 109 6.08 6.61 7.04
C PHE A 109 7.10 6.80 5.91
N SER A 110 7.70 5.70 5.46
CA SER A 110 8.71 5.70 4.40
C SER A 110 8.25 5.01 3.10
N LEU A 111 7.13 4.28 3.13
CA LEU A 111 6.64 3.53 1.99
C LEU A 111 5.14 3.73 1.80
N VAL A 112 4.74 4.00 0.57
CA VAL A 112 3.35 3.96 0.11
C VAL A 112 3.19 2.82 -0.87
N VAL A 113 2.19 1.96 -0.64
CA VAL A 113 1.84 0.85 -1.54
C VAL A 113 0.43 1.04 -2.06
N ILE A 114 0.28 1.22 -3.37
CA ILE A 114 -1.04 1.28 -4.02
C ILE A 114 -1.43 -0.14 -4.40
N MET A 115 -2.48 -0.66 -3.73
CA MET A 115 -2.87 -2.07 -3.80
C MET A 115 -4.11 -2.27 -4.67
N GLY A 116 -3.92 -2.91 -5.83
CA GLY A 116 -5.00 -3.54 -6.59
C GLY A 116 -5.24 -4.98 -6.13
N ARG A 117 -6.30 -5.62 -6.66
CA ARG A 117 -6.56 -7.04 -6.41
C ARG A 117 -6.96 -7.80 -7.66
N LEU A 118 -6.61 -9.08 -7.68
CA LEU A 118 -7.17 -10.09 -8.59
C LEU A 118 -8.13 -10.98 -7.82
N LYS A 119 -9.40 -10.94 -8.18
CA LYS A 119 -10.43 -11.79 -7.55
C LYS A 119 -10.19 -13.26 -7.87
N ALA A 120 -10.47 -14.13 -6.92
CA ALA A 120 -10.34 -15.59 -7.11
C ALA A 120 -11.18 -16.13 -8.28
N SER A 121 -12.30 -15.47 -8.61
CA SER A 121 -13.19 -15.82 -9.71
C SER A 121 -12.77 -15.30 -11.10
N THR A 122 -11.62 -14.64 -11.21
CA THR A 122 -11.18 -14.03 -12.47
C THR A 122 -10.83 -15.09 -13.51
N ALA A 123 -11.54 -15.07 -14.65
CA ALA A 123 -11.35 -16.05 -15.73
C ALA A 123 -10.12 -15.73 -16.60
N ASP A 124 -9.94 -14.46 -16.96
CA ASP A 124 -8.78 -13.99 -17.73
C ASP A 124 -7.84 -13.17 -16.84
N LEU A 125 -6.77 -13.82 -16.45
CA LEU A 125 -5.78 -13.24 -15.54
C LEU A 125 -5.00 -12.10 -16.15
N SER A 126 -4.64 -12.21 -17.42
CA SER A 126 -3.77 -11.25 -18.08
C SER A 126 -4.49 -9.91 -18.23
N VAL A 127 -5.75 -9.93 -18.63
CA VAL A 127 -6.60 -8.74 -18.75
C VAL A 127 -6.87 -8.13 -17.39
N ALA A 128 -7.18 -8.94 -16.39
CA ALA A 128 -7.46 -8.44 -15.04
C ALA A 128 -6.22 -7.86 -14.36
N LEU A 129 -5.05 -8.48 -14.55
CA LEU A 129 -3.78 -7.93 -14.02
C LEU A 129 -3.47 -6.59 -14.67
N ALA A 130 -3.57 -6.49 -16.00
CA ALA A 130 -3.35 -5.24 -16.71
C ALA A 130 -4.33 -4.13 -16.27
N GLY A 131 -5.60 -4.47 -16.04
CA GLY A 131 -6.59 -3.54 -15.51
C GLY A 131 -6.27 -3.06 -14.09
N ALA A 132 -5.87 -3.96 -13.20
CA ALA A 132 -5.47 -3.64 -11.84
C ALA A 132 -4.19 -2.79 -11.82
N GLU A 133 -3.21 -3.11 -12.66
CA GLU A 133 -1.98 -2.33 -12.85
C GLU A 133 -2.29 -0.89 -13.32
N ALA A 134 -3.10 -0.75 -14.37
CA ALA A 134 -3.51 0.56 -14.88
C ALA A 134 -4.18 1.40 -13.78
N ARG A 135 -5.05 0.80 -12.96
CA ARG A 135 -5.70 1.51 -11.85
C ARG A 135 -4.72 1.89 -10.74
N CYS A 136 -3.76 1.04 -10.39
CA CYS A 136 -2.69 1.39 -9.45
C CYS A 136 -1.89 2.60 -9.94
N PHE A 137 -1.52 2.64 -11.21
CA PHE A 137 -0.79 3.76 -11.79
C PHE A 137 -1.64 5.03 -11.93
N GLU A 138 -2.94 4.92 -12.19
CA GLU A 138 -3.86 6.07 -12.20
C GLU A 138 -3.90 6.75 -10.83
N ILE A 139 -4.05 5.99 -9.75
CA ILE A 139 -4.03 6.54 -8.39
C ILE A 139 -2.64 7.08 -8.02
N SER A 140 -1.58 6.40 -8.42
CA SER A 140 -0.21 6.93 -8.24
C SER A 140 -0.02 8.27 -8.94
N ARG A 141 -0.48 8.40 -10.18
CA ARG A 141 -0.47 9.66 -10.94
C ARG A 141 -1.27 10.74 -10.23
N LEU A 142 -2.45 10.42 -9.73
CA LEU A 142 -3.31 11.34 -8.99
C LEU A 142 -2.57 11.91 -7.77
N LEU A 143 -2.01 11.04 -6.92
CA LEU A 143 -1.26 11.44 -5.73
C LEU A 143 -0.03 12.27 -6.07
N LEU A 144 0.70 11.91 -7.13
CA LEU A 144 1.87 12.65 -7.58
C LEU A 144 1.52 14.02 -8.17
N SER A 145 0.40 14.14 -8.88
CA SER A 145 0.04 15.39 -9.56
C SER A 145 -0.72 16.36 -8.66
N ARG A 146 -1.54 15.87 -7.72
CA ARG A 146 -2.46 16.68 -6.92
C ARG A 146 -2.06 16.80 -5.45
N GLY A 147 -1.26 15.87 -4.90
CA GLY A 147 -0.78 15.92 -3.52
C GLY A 147 0.10 17.16 -3.29
N ALA A 148 -0.01 17.82 -2.16
CA ALA A 148 0.79 18.99 -1.80
C ALA A 148 2.13 18.58 -1.17
N ALA A 149 2.10 17.67 -0.21
CA ALA A 149 3.26 17.27 0.59
C ALA A 149 3.95 16.00 0.06
N LEU A 150 3.20 14.95 -0.25
CA LEU A 150 3.73 13.64 -0.62
C LEU A 150 4.78 13.67 -1.74
N PRO A 151 4.59 14.42 -2.86
CA PRO A 151 5.59 14.47 -3.94
C PRO A 151 6.95 14.99 -3.49
N GLY A 152 6.99 15.98 -2.59
CA GLY A 152 8.23 16.52 -2.03
C GLY A 152 9.00 15.48 -1.19
N PHE A 153 8.29 14.62 -0.46
CA PHE A 153 8.90 13.51 0.28
C PHE A 153 9.45 12.43 -0.66
N ILE A 154 8.79 12.20 -1.80
CA ILE A 154 9.27 11.25 -2.82
C ILE A 154 10.50 11.82 -3.54
N GLU A 155 10.49 13.10 -3.94
CA GLU A 155 11.65 13.76 -4.57
C GLU A 155 12.91 13.71 -3.71
N THR A 156 12.75 13.86 -2.40
CA THR A 156 13.87 13.81 -1.44
C THR A 156 14.28 12.38 -1.04
N GLY A 157 13.60 11.35 -1.58
CA GLY A 157 13.87 9.94 -1.26
C GLY A 157 13.46 9.53 0.16
N ARG A 158 12.72 10.36 0.87
CA ARG A 158 12.22 10.06 2.22
C ARG A 158 11.04 9.07 2.18
N VAL A 159 10.27 9.11 1.12
CA VAL A 159 9.15 8.20 0.86
C VAL A 159 9.33 7.57 -0.51
N ARG A 160 9.06 6.28 -0.62
CA ARG A 160 8.93 5.56 -1.87
C ARG A 160 7.47 5.18 -2.10
N MET A 161 6.99 5.30 -3.34
CA MET A 161 5.63 4.89 -3.71
C MET A 161 5.71 3.83 -4.80
N VAL A 162 5.03 2.70 -4.58
CA VAL A 162 5.00 1.56 -5.49
C VAL A 162 3.58 1.05 -5.69
N GLY A 163 3.32 0.53 -6.89
CA GLY A 163 2.12 -0.24 -7.17
C GLY A 163 2.31 -1.72 -6.84
N ALA A 164 1.24 -2.39 -6.47
CA ALA A 164 1.20 -3.82 -6.24
C ALA A 164 -0.21 -4.38 -6.50
N VAL A 165 -0.32 -5.67 -6.85
CA VAL A 165 -1.60 -6.34 -7.06
C VAL A 165 -1.61 -7.65 -6.27
N ALA A 166 -2.55 -7.79 -5.34
CA ALA A 166 -2.74 -9.01 -4.55
C ALA A 166 -3.60 -10.01 -5.33
N ASP A 167 -3.11 -11.24 -5.46
CA ASP A 167 -3.85 -12.35 -6.04
C ASP A 167 -4.57 -13.13 -4.93
N GLU A 168 -5.90 -13.05 -4.91
CA GLU A 168 -6.73 -13.71 -3.88
C GLU A 168 -6.73 -15.24 -3.98
N ARG A 169 -6.23 -15.83 -5.07
CA ARG A 169 -6.20 -17.28 -5.27
C ARG A 169 -5.12 -17.93 -4.41
N ASP A 170 -3.95 -17.34 -4.36
CA ASP A 170 -2.79 -17.89 -3.66
C ASP A 170 -2.18 -16.94 -2.60
N GLY A 171 -2.67 -15.69 -2.52
CA GLY A 171 -2.17 -14.67 -1.59
C GLY A 171 -0.86 -14.03 -2.05
N ARG A 172 -0.42 -14.28 -3.29
CA ARG A 172 0.78 -13.67 -3.84
C ARG A 172 0.55 -12.21 -4.20
N VAL A 173 1.55 -11.39 -3.97
CA VAL A 173 1.58 -9.98 -4.39
C VAL A 173 2.50 -9.82 -5.60
N HIS A 174 1.93 -9.31 -6.69
CA HIS A 174 2.66 -8.90 -7.90
C HIS A 174 3.12 -7.46 -7.73
N TRP A 175 4.41 -7.25 -7.57
CA TRP A 175 4.99 -5.92 -7.38
C TRP A 175 5.18 -5.24 -8.74
N LEU A 176 4.53 -4.09 -8.94
CA LEU A 176 4.59 -3.32 -10.19
C LEU A 176 5.75 -2.30 -10.20
N GLY A 177 6.28 -1.98 -9.02
CA GLY A 177 7.28 -0.94 -8.87
C GLY A 177 6.71 0.48 -8.87
N GLU A 178 7.57 1.45 -9.12
CA GLU A 178 7.20 2.87 -9.20
C GLU A 178 6.45 3.18 -10.51
N HIS A 179 5.63 4.25 -10.49
CA HIS A 179 4.97 4.71 -11.71
C HIS A 179 5.98 5.00 -12.82
N PRO A 180 5.81 4.48 -14.06
CA PRO A 180 6.80 4.64 -15.13
C PRO A 180 7.18 6.11 -15.40
N GLU A 181 6.22 7.02 -15.30
CA GLU A 181 6.41 8.45 -15.52
C GLU A 181 6.66 9.24 -14.22
N GLN A 182 6.96 8.59 -13.09
CA GLN A 182 7.08 9.26 -11.78
C GLN A 182 8.00 10.48 -11.83
N LYS A 183 9.17 10.35 -12.45
CA LYS A 183 10.13 11.46 -12.57
C LYS A 183 9.61 12.63 -13.39
N ALA A 184 8.85 12.34 -14.46
CA ALA A 184 8.23 13.37 -15.29
C ALA A 184 7.12 14.10 -14.54
N LEU A 185 6.25 13.36 -13.85
CA LEU A 185 5.16 13.91 -13.06
C LEU A 185 5.67 14.84 -11.94
N LEU A 186 6.74 14.44 -11.25
CA LEU A 186 7.36 15.27 -10.20
C LEU A 186 7.97 16.56 -10.78
N ARG A 187 8.58 16.51 -11.96
CA ARG A 187 9.15 17.70 -12.62
C ARG A 187 8.10 18.68 -13.13
N ALA A 188 6.95 18.19 -13.60
CA ALA A 188 5.87 19.02 -14.14
C ALA A 188 5.19 19.92 -13.10
N ARG A 189 5.47 19.73 -11.80
CA ARG A 189 4.94 20.53 -10.69
C ARG A 189 5.73 21.80 -10.38
N LYS A 190 6.94 21.91 -10.90
CA LYS A 190 7.86 23.07 -10.76
C LYS A 190 7.54 24.14 -11.78
#